data_d5985a29ffc184b0ac9d428e321272ee
#
_entry.id   d5985a29ffc184b0ac9d428e321272ee
#
_cell.length_a   1.000
_cell.length_b   1.000
_cell.length_c   1.000
_cell.angle_alpha   90.00
_cell.angle_beta   90.00
_cell.angle_gamma   90.00
#
_symmetry.space_group_name_H-M   'P 1'
#
loop_
_entity.id
_entity.type
_entity.pdbx_description
1 polymer ?
#
loop_
_entity_poly.entity_id
_entity_poly.type
_entity_poly.pdbx_seq_one_letter_code
_entity_poly.pdbx_strand_id
1 'polypeptide(L)'
;MWRDLCDSYDKKLKRNGRLQFQDWAIVKGEWKLYTDSFVNSPVHIIVCGRAGYEYDYDYNEDGSKDLIKTATRMKVESEFAFEPSLVIEMERTSEGKEELKEVMGKKDFKSKSKKQTHSPHAGSKWIHRAYVLKDRTDTLNGECFDYPTFENFAPH
;
A
#
# COMPACT_ATOMS: atom_id res chain seq x y z
N MET A 1 -0.34 6.70 13.83
CA MET A 1 -0.79 8.04 13.37
C MET A 1 -2.29 8.10 13.06
N TRP A 2 -2.84 7.57 11.94
CA TRP A 2 -4.30 7.56 11.72
C TRP A 2 -5.07 6.88 12.87
N ARG A 3 -4.64 5.68 13.23
CA ARG A 3 -5.23 4.94 14.35
C ARG A 3 -5.12 5.71 15.66
N ASP A 4 -3.97 6.30 15.96
CA ASP A 4 -3.75 7.04 17.20
C ASP A 4 -4.66 8.29 17.25
N LEU A 5 -4.90 8.93 16.10
CA LEU A 5 -5.86 10.02 15.98
C LEU A 5 -7.27 9.54 16.34
N CYS A 6 -7.74 8.43 15.72
CA CYS A 6 -9.04 7.84 16.04
C CYS A 6 -9.15 7.47 17.52
N ASP A 7 -8.12 6.82 18.08
CA ASP A 7 -8.08 6.39 19.48
C ASP A 7 -8.09 7.61 20.44
N SER A 8 -7.44 8.72 20.06
CA SER A 8 -7.43 9.94 20.86
C SER A 8 -8.83 10.59 20.92
N TYR A 9 -9.53 10.63 19.78
CA TYR A 9 -10.90 11.14 19.72
C TYR A 9 -11.91 10.23 20.42
N ASP A 10 -11.74 8.91 20.30
CA ASP A 10 -12.56 7.95 21.05
C ASP A 10 -12.50 8.21 22.55
N LYS A 11 -11.28 8.39 23.10
CA LYS A 11 -11.05 8.72 24.51
C LYS A 11 -11.62 10.09 24.87
N LYS A 12 -11.37 11.12 24.06
CA LYS A 12 -11.84 12.49 24.28
C LYS A 12 -13.36 12.57 24.34
N LEU A 13 -14.02 11.84 23.44
CA LEU A 13 -15.48 11.84 23.33
C LEU A 13 -16.15 10.73 24.16
N LYS A 14 -15.37 9.91 24.89
CA LYS A 14 -15.84 8.80 25.74
C LYS A 14 -16.74 7.80 24.95
N ARG A 15 -16.32 7.43 23.74
CA ARG A 15 -17.10 6.58 22.83
C ARG A 15 -16.91 5.07 23.05
N ASN A 16 -16.02 4.66 23.96
CA ASN A 16 -15.74 3.25 24.29
C ASN A 16 -15.39 2.36 23.06
N GLY A 17 -14.53 2.85 22.18
CA GLY A 17 -14.05 2.13 21.00
C GLY A 17 -14.98 2.23 19.78
N ARG A 18 -16.01 3.07 19.80
CA ARG A 18 -16.96 3.24 18.69
C ARG A 18 -17.27 4.71 18.41
N LEU A 19 -16.45 5.33 17.56
CA LEU A 19 -16.77 6.66 17.01
C LEU A 19 -18.11 6.61 16.27
N GLN A 20 -18.96 7.60 16.52
CA GLN A 20 -20.25 7.75 15.86
C GLN A 20 -20.08 8.46 14.50
N PHE A 21 -21.11 8.40 13.66
CA PHE A 21 -21.05 8.98 12.32
C PHE A 21 -20.62 10.46 12.32
N GLN A 22 -21.15 11.25 13.24
CA GLN A 22 -20.82 12.68 13.37
C GLN A 22 -19.38 12.93 13.82
N ASP A 23 -18.78 12.00 14.58
CA ASP A 23 -17.43 12.15 15.10
C ASP A 23 -16.40 12.03 13.95
N TRP A 24 -16.73 11.26 12.91
CA TRP A 24 -15.88 11.08 11.75
C TRP A 24 -15.61 12.36 10.99
N ALA A 25 -16.55 13.28 10.94
CA ALA A 25 -16.36 14.58 10.28
C ALA A 25 -15.23 15.38 10.96
N ILE A 26 -15.15 15.31 12.28
CA ILE A 26 -14.10 15.99 13.06
C ILE A 26 -12.76 15.31 12.87
N VAL A 27 -12.73 13.97 13.00
CA VAL A 27 -11.49 13.18 12.86
C VAL A 27 -10.91 13.32 11.45
N LYS A 28 -11.76 13.26 10.42
CA LYS A 28 -11.34 13.47 9.03
C LYS A 28 -10.88 14.90 8.76
N GLY A 29 -11.49 15.88 9.40
CA GLY A 29 -11.06 17.28 9.31
C GLY A 29 -9.62 17.48 9.82
N GLU A 30 -9.27 16.90 10.96
CA GLU A 30 -7.88 16.94 11.44
C GLU A 30 -6.93 16.12 10.55
N TRP A 31 -7.37 14.97 10.09
CA TRP A 31 -6.58 14.17 9.17
C TRP A 31 -6.27 14.91 7.87
N LYS A 32 -7.24 15.68 7.38
CA LYS A 32 -7.07 16.51 6.19
C LYS A 32 -5.96 17.54 6.34
N LEU A 33 -5.83 18.19 7.49
CA LEU A 33 -4.71 19.13 7.72
C LEU A 33 -3.34 18.43 7.56
N TYR A 34 -3.25 17.17 7.95
CA TYR A 34 -2.06 16.37 7.78
C TYR A 34 -1.82 16.02 6.31
N THR A 35 -2.84 15.57 5.58
CA THR A 35 -2.70 15.23 4.15
C THR A 35 -2.44 16.46 3.30
N ASP A 36 -3.07 17.59 3.59
CA ASP A 36 -2.83 18.86 2.91
C ASP A 36 -1.35 19.31 3.05
N SER A 37 -0.68 18.97 4.15
CA SER A 37 0.74 19.26 4.33
C SER A 37 1.64 18.49 3.36
N PHE A 38 1.24 17.31 2.91
CA PHE A 38 1.98 16.56 1.90
C PHE A 38 1.74 17.12 0.50
N VAL A 39 0.47 17.38 0.16
CA VAL A 39 0.09 17.87 -1.16
C VAL A 39 0.72 19.24 -1.46
N ASN A 40 0.80 20.10 -0.44
CA ASN A 40 1.35 21.45 -0.58
C ASN A 40 2.84 21.56 -0.25
N SER A 41 3.51 20.44 0.04
CA SER A 41 4.93 20.45 0.39
C SER A 41 5.81 20.72 -0.84
N PRO A 42 6.82 21.62 -0.72
CA PRO A 42 7.79 21.84 -1.78
C PRO A 42 8.89 20.77 -1.85
N VAL A 43 8.82 19.75 -0.99
CA VAL A 43 9.82 18.67 -0.90
C VAL A 43 9.18 17.32 -1.16
N HIS A 44 9.97 16.35 -1.60
CA HIS A 44 9.52 14.97 -1.72
C HIS A 44 9.29 14.37 -0.34
N ILE A 45 8.14 13.74 -0.16
CA ILE A 45 7.76 13.09 1.10
C ILE A 45 7.53 11.61 0.84
N ILE A 46 8.19 10.77 1.62
CA ILE A 46 8.01 9.32 1.58
C ILE A 46 7.25 8.90 2.84
N VAL A 47 6.07 8.33 2.67
CA VAL A 47 5.25 7.82 3.77
C VAL A 47 5.28 6.30 3.76
N CYS A 48 5.77 5.71 4.85
CA CYS A 48 5.77 4.27 5.03
C CYS A 48 4.59 3.83 5.89
N GLY A 49 3.83 2.87 5.41
CA GLY A 49 2.69 2.31 6.14
C GLY A 49 2.66 0.78 6.09
N ARG A 50 1.90 0.19 7.00
CA ARG A 50 1.69 -1.25 6.99
C ARG A 50 0.68 -1.63 5.90
N ALA A 51 1.01 -2.67 5.15
CA ALA A 51 0.07 -3.31 4.25
C ALA A 51 -1.04 -4.03 5.03
N GLY A 52 -2.24 -3.96 4.51
CA GLY A 52 -3.40 -4.71 4.96
C GLY A 52 -4.08 -5.35 3.75
N TYR A 53 -4.87 -6.37 4.00
CA TYR A 53 -5.62 -7.04 2.94
C TYR A 53 -7.02 -6.47 2.85
N GLU A 54 -7.50 -6.29 1.63
CA GLU A 54 -8.91 -6.10 1.33
C GLU A 54 -9.52 -7.46 0.98
N TYR A 55 -10.75 -7.63 1.44
CA TYR A 55 -11.51 -8.84 1.20
C TYR A 55 -12.85 -8.46 0.61
N ASP A 56 -13.32 -9.25 -0.33
CA ASP A 56 -14.66 -9.15 -0.88
C ASP A 56 -15.31 -10.53 -0.89
N TYR A 57 -16.62 -10.57 -1.09
CA TYR A 57 -17.36 -11.82 -1.18
C TYR A 57 -17.52 -12.21 -2.64
N ASP A 58 -17.06 -13.41 -2.97
CA ASP A 58 -17.40 -14.07 -4.21
C ASP A 58 -18.64 -14.93 -4.01
N TYR A 59 -19.51 -14.95 -4.99
CA TYR A 59 -20.77 -15.69 -4.95
C TYR A 59 -20.65 -16.91 -5.86
N ASN A 60 -20.68 -18.09 -5.25
CA ASN A 60 -20.67 -19.34 -5.98
C ASN A 60 -22.02 -19.61 -6.65
N GLU A 61 -22.04 -20.51 -7.63
CA GLU A 61 -23.27 -20.90 -8.35
C GLU A 61 -24.35 -21.52 -7.44
N ASP A 62 -23.94 -22.09 -6.31
CA ASP A 62 -24.81 -22.65 -5.28
C ASP A 62 -25.39 -21.61 -4.30
N GLY A 63 -25.03 -20.32 -4.46
CA GLY A 63 -25.43 -19.21 -3.60
C GLY A 63 -24.62 -19.08 -2.31
N SER A 64 -23.60 -19.89 -2.11
CA SER A 64 -22.65 -19.72 -1.01
C SER A 64 -21.72 -18.51 -1.27
N LYS A 65 -21.17 -17.95 -0.18
CA LYS A 65 -20.27 -16.78 -0.24
C LYS A 65 -18.91 -17.17 0.27
N ASP A 66 -17.91 -17.03 -0.59
CA ASP A 66 -16.51 -17.16 -0.20
C ASP A 66 -15.87 -15.79 0.02
N LEU A 67 -15.10 -15.66 1.11
CA LEU A 67 -14.34 -14.45 1.39
C LEU A 67 -13.00 -14.53 0.66
N ILE A 68 -12.90 -13.79 -0.44
CA ILE A 68 -11.68 -13.74 -1.25
C ILE A 68 -10.85 -12.48 -0.94
N LYS A 69 -9.53 -12.63 -1.00
CA LYS A 69 -8.61 -11.52 -0.91
C LYS A 69 -8.52 -10.83 -2.28
N THR A 70 -9.01 -9.60 -2.36
CA THR A 70 -9.08 -8.84 -3.63
C THR A 70 -7.89 -7.94 -3.85
N ALA A 71 -7.38 -7.30 -2.78
CA ALA A 71 -6.30 -6.33 -2.91
C ALA A 71 -5.44 -6.22 -1.65
N THR A 72 -4.32 -5.53 -1.80
CA THR A 72 -3.49 -5.06 -0.68
C THR A 72 -3.51 -3.54 -0.67
N ARG A 73 -3.73 -2.94 0.50
CA ARG A 73 -3.66 -1.49 0.67
C ARG A 73 -2.94 -1.11 1.95
N MET A 74 -2.50 0.14 2.03
CA MET A 74 -1.96 0.70 3.26
C MET A 74 -3.06 0.80 4.32
N LYS A 75 -2.75 0.40 5.56
CA LYS A 75 -3.65 0.56 6.72
C LYS A 75 -3.64 2.01 7.21
N VAL A 76 -4.43 2.84 6.56
CA VAL A 76 -4.58 4.27 6.83
C VAL A 76 -6.03 4.66 6.55
N GLU A 77 -6.36 5.93 6.61
CA GLU A 77 -7.66 6.45 6.16
C GLU A 77 -7.92 6.06 4.69
N SER A 78 -9.15 5.70 4.36
CA SER A 78 -9.49 5.05 3.08
C SER A 78 -9.18 5.88 1.84
N GLU A 79 -9.28 7.20 1.95
CA GLU A 79 -9.06 8.13 0.84
C GLU A 79 -7.57 8.51 0.67
N PHE A 80 -6.73 8.18 1.65
CA PHE A 80 -5.32 8.55 1.63
C PHE A 80 -4.56 8.02 0.40
N ALA A 81 -4.96 6.86 -0.13
CA ALA A 81 -4.31 6.28 -1.32
C ALA A 81 -4.46 7.13 -2.60
N PHE A 82 -5.42 8.07 -2.61
CA PHE A 82 -5.61 8.99 -3.74
C PHE A 82 -4.62 10.16 -3.74
N GLU A 83 -4.07 10.53 -2.59
CA GLU A 83 -3.19 11.69 -2.44
C GLU A 83 -1.77 11.45 -3.01
N PRO A 84 -1.05 10.35 -2.70
CA PRO A 84 0.30 10.15 -3.20
C PRO A 84 0.38 10.13 -4.72
N SER A 85 1.43 10.73 -5.29
CA SER A 85 1.72 10.66 -6.72
C SER A 85 2.18 9.26 -7.13
N LEU A 86 2.89 8.57 -6.22
CA LEU A 86 3.42 7.24 -6.41
C LEU A 86 3.03 6.34 -5.22
N VAL A 87 2.48 5.16 -5.49
CA VAL A 87 2.16 4.15 -4.48
C VAL A 87 2.89 2.86 -4.81
N ILE A 88 3.69 2.40 -3.87
CA ILE A 88 4.53 1.21 -4.03
C ILE A 88 4.20 0.19 -2.94
N GLU A 89 3.92 -1.05 -3.33
CA GLU A 89 3.87 -2.17 -2.41
C GLU A 89 5.25 -2.82 -2.31
N MET A 90 5.79 -2.86 -1.08
CA MET A 90 7.05 -3.54 -0.81
C MET A 90 6.80 -4.93 -0.27
N GLU A 91 7.42 -5.92 -0.88
CA GLU A 91 7.33 -7.31 -0.48
C GLU A 91 8.72 -7.91 -0.24
N ARG A 92 8.80 -8.84 0.72
CA ARG A 92 9.96 -9.70 0.93
C ARG A 92 9.56 -11.15 0.66
N THR A 93 10.14 -11.76 -0.36
CA THR A 93 9.91 -13.15 -0.73
C THR A 93 11.19 -13.97 -0.68
N SER A 94 11.10 -15.30 -0.60
CA SER A 94 12.24 -16.18 -0.72
C SER A 94 12.30 -16.78 -2.11
N GLU A 95 13.52 -17.02 -2.63
CA GLU A 95 13.71 -17.83 -3.83
C GLU A 95 12.96 -19.17 -3.68
N GLY A 96 12.22 -19.57 -4.70
CA GLY A 96 11.40 -20.81 -4.69
C GLY A 96 9.96 -20.66 -4.23
N LYS A 97 9.53 -19.48 -3.73
CA LYS A 97 8.09 -19.19 -3.47
C LYS A 97 7.40 -18.45 -4.62
N GLU A 98 8.10 -18.16 -5.68
CA GLU A 98 7.56 -17.41 -6.83
C GLU A 98 6.47 -18.21 -7.55
N GLU A 99 6.65 -19.53 -7.70
CA GLU A 99 5.66 -20.39 -8.38
C GLU A 99 4.27 -20.40 -7.71
N LEU A 100 4.22 -20.20 -6.39
CA LEU A 100 2.94 -20.16 -5.65
C LEU A 100 2.21 -18.84 -5.79
N LYS A 101 2.88 -17.74 -6.18
CA LYS A 101 2.27 -16.42 -6.32
C LYS A 101 1.66 -16.15 -7.68
N GLU A 102 2.14 -16.80 -8.73
CA GLU A 102 1.51 -16.76 -10.06
C GLU A 102 0.07 -17.28 -10.00
N VAL A 103 -0.22 -18.18 -9.07
CA VAL A 103 -1.57 -18.72 -8.86
C VAL A 103 -2.50 -17.72 -8.15
N MET A 104 -1.97 -16.72 -7.44
CA MET A 104 -2.72 -15.79 -6.60
C MET A 104 -3.00 -14.40 -7.22
N GLY A 105 -3.03 -14.27 -8.54
CA GLY A 105 -3.58 -13.08 -9.19
C GLY A 105 -2.67 -11.87 -9.40
N LYS A 106 -1.35 -11.99 -9.17
CA LYS A 106 -0.37 -10.94 -9.54
C LYS A 106 0.21 -11.14 -10.97
N LYS A 107 -0.60 -11.71 -11.87
CA LYS A 107 -0.17 -12.05 -13.24
C LYS A 107 0.13 -10.85 -14.15
N ASP A 108 -0.30 -9.65 -13.76
CA ASP A 108 -0.28 -8.49 -14.65
C ASP A 108 0.95 -7.58 -14.48
N PHE A 109 1.83 -7.89 -13.52
CA PHE A 109 3.04 -7.09 -13.32
C PHE A 109 4.16 -7.54 -14.26
N LYS A 110 4.58 -6.64 -15.15
CA LYS A 110 5.72 -6.83 -16.03
C LYS A 110 7.02 -6.70 -15.24
N SER A 111 7.73 -7.80 -15.04
CA SER A 111 9.04 -7.76 -14.41
C SER A 111 10.07 -7.13 -15.35
N LYS A 112 10.53 -5.93 -15.02
CA LYS A 112 11.73 -5.33 -15.62
C LYS A 112 12.94 -5.72 -14.76
N SER A 113 13.24 -7.00 -14.65
CA SER A 113 14.47 -7.44 -14.00
C SER A 113 15.68 -7.04 -14.87
N LYS A 114 16.13 -5.82 -14.75
CA LYS A 114 17.51 -5.50 -15.08
C LYS A 114 18.35 -6.25 -14.05
N LYS A 115 19.17 -7.20 -14.50
CA LYS A 115 20.19 -7.84 -13.65
C LYS A 115 21.03 -6.71 -13.02
N GLN A 116 20.67 -6.29 -11.82
CA GLN A 116 21.50 -5.41 -11.03
C GLN A 116 22.67 -6.25 -10.53
N THR A 117 23.85 -5.96 -11.04
CA THR A 117 25.10 -6.68 -10.77
C THR A 117 25.62 -6.47 -9.34
N HIS A 118 24.96 -5.67 -8.51
CA HIS A 118 25.32 -5.44 -7.12
C HIS A 118 24.08 -5.46 -6.22
N SER A 119 23.65 -6.69 -5.83
CA SER A 119 22.78 -6.82 -4.67
C SER A 119 23.66 -6.72 -3.41
N PRO A 120 23.39 -5.77 -2.49
CA PRO A 120 24.08 -5.73 -1.20
C PRO A 120 23.78 -6.96 -0.34
N HIS A 121 22.92 -7.84 -0.80
CA HIS A 121 22.50 -9.09 -0.16
C HIS A 121 22.91 -10.34 -0.95
N ALA A 122 24.03 -10.29 -1.69
CA ALA A 122 24.58 -11.45 -2.36
C ALA A 122 24.76 -12.58 -1.32
N GLY A 123 24.00 -13.67 -1.47
CA GLY A 123 23.92 -14.79 -0.52
C GLY A 123 22.66 -14.78 0.35
N SER A 124 21.79 -13.76 0.29
CA SER A 124 20.49 -13.77 0.94
C SER A 124 19.50 -14.64 0.16
N LYS A 125 18.80 -15.54 0.88
CA LYS A 125 17.67 -16.31 0.32
C LYS A 125 16.41 -15.43 0.13
N TRP A 126 16.48 -14.14 0.42
CA TRP A 126 15.37 -13.22 0.40
C TRP A 126 15.52 -12.21 -0.73
N ILE A 127 14.46 -12.07 -1.52
CA ILE A 127 14.31 -11.05 -2.55
C ILE A 127 13.41 -9.95 -1.98
N HIS A 128 13.84 -8.69 -2.10
CA HIS A 128 13.03 -7.53 -1.80
C HIS A 128 12.49 -6.98 -3.11
N ARG A 129 11.17 -6.92 -3.23
CA ARG A 129 10.47 -6.58 -4.45
C ARG A 129 9.55 -5.39 -4.23
N ALA A 130 9.54 -4.46 -5.18
CA ALA A 130 8.63 -3.34 -5.22
C ALA A 130 7.67 -3.47 -6.39
N TYR A 131 6.37 -3.36 -6.13
CA TYR A 131 5.32 -3.29 -7.15
C TYR A 131 4.77 -1.87 -7.19
N VAL A 132 4.81 -1.24 -8.35
CA VAL A 132 4.21 0.08 -8.54
C VAL A 132 2.71 -0.08 -8.78
N LEU A 133 1.93 0.25 -7.76
CA LEU A 133 0.46 0.12 -7.79
C LEU A 133 -0.20 1.34 -8.43
N LYS A 134 0.44 2.50 -8.33
CA LYS A 134 -0.04 3.77 -8.87
C LYS A 134 1.14 4.67 -9.17
N ASP A 135 1.11 5.29 -10.33
CA ASP A 135 1.97 6.40 -10.70
C ASP A 135 1.14 7.43 -11.49
N ARG A 136 1.07 8.69 -11.01
CA ARG A 136 0.31 9.76 -11.67
C ARG A 136 0.89 10.17 -13.02
N THR A 137 2.17 9.88 -13.26
CA THR A 137 2.82 10.16 -14.55
C THR A 137 2.59 9.06 -15.58
N ASP A 138 2.01 7.95 -15.16
CA ASP A 138 1.74 6.75 -15.96
C ASP A 138 2.99 6.08 -16.54
N THR A 139 4.16 6.47 -16.08
CA THR A 139 5.45 5.98 -16.60
C THR A 139 5.82 4.62 -16.01
N LEU A 140 5.51 4.42 -14.72
CA LEU A 140 5.92 3.26 -13.93
C LEU A 140 4.77 2.34 -13.54
N ASN A 141 3.53 2.64 -13.93
CA ASN A 141 2.36 1.84 -13.57
C ASN A 141 2.54 0.38 -13.97
N GLY A 142 2.35 -0.55 -13.00
CA GLY A 142 2.47 -1.98 -13.21
C GLY A 142 3.91 -2.50 -13.31
N GLU A 143 4.91 -1.65 -13.07
CA GLU A 143 6.30 -2.08 -13.04
C GLU A 143 6.64 -2.81 -11.73
N CYS A 144 7.60 -3.71 -11.82
CA CYS A 144 8.09 -4.48 -10.69
C CYS A 144 9.62 -4.45 -10.66
N PHE A 145 10.19 -4.15 -9.50
CA PHE A 145 11.63 -4.02 -9.31
C PHE A 145 12.11 -4.94 -8.20
N ASP A 146 13.11 -5.79 -8.50
CA ASP A 146 13.82 -6.55 -7.49
C ASP A 146 14.95 -5.69 -6.91
N TYR A 147 15.08 -5.69 -5.58
CA TYR A 147 16.03 -4.86 -4.84
C TYR A 147 15.96 -3.39 -5.25
N PRO A 148 14.78 -2.75 -5.09
CA PRO A 148 14.55 -1.40 -5.59
C PRO A 148 15.49 -0.38 -4.93
N THR A 149 15.91 0.59 -5.72
CA THR A 149 16.69 1.75 -5.28
C THR A 149 15.92 3.03 -5.59
N PHE A 150 16.40 4.17 -5.09
CA PHE A 150 15.78 5.45 -5.39
C PHE A 150 15.76 5.75 -6.89
N GLU A 151 16.81 5.39 -7.63
CA GLU A 151 16.90 5.62 -9.08
C GLU A 151 15.80 4.92 -9.88
N ASN A 152 15.20 3.86 -9.35
CA ASN A 152 14.07 3.21 -10.00
C ASN A 152 12.80 4.08 -10.01
N PHE A 153 12.71 5.03 -9.09
CA PHE A 153 11.54 5.87 -8.85
C PHE A 153 11.85 7.37 -9.02
N ALA A 154 13.10 7.73 -9.28
CA ALA A 154 13.45 9.11 -9.52
C ALA A 154 12.64 9.68 -10.69
N PRO A 155 12.12 10.91 -10.59
CA PRO A 155 11.42 11.53 -11.69
C PRO A 155 12.35 11.65 -12.90
N HIS A 156 11.86 11.22 -14.04
CA HIS A 156 12.52 11.33 -15.32
C HIS A 156 12.26 12.70 -15.95
#